data_74a3ced4174f464f102a76ba59beab79
#
_entry.id   74a3ced4174f464f102a76ba59beab79
#
_cell.length_a   1.000
_cell.length_b   1.000
_cell.length_c   1.000
_cell.angle_alpha   90.00
_cell.angle_beta   90.00
_cell.angle_gamma   90.00
#
_symmetry.space_group_name_H-M   'P 1'
#
loop_
_entity.id
_entity.type
_entity.pdbx_description
1 polymer ?
#
loop_
_entity_poly.entity_id
_entity_poly.type
_entity_poly.pdbx_seq_one_letter_code
_entity_poly.pdbx_strand_id
1 'polypeptide(L)'
;MHKITRFDGLPSPWPEPKMLEPYFLGEKGRRWVFEKDTDQAALVAEGAEGTEHLGRNEGRVDIDFFLVGHPSIGVQLTHRRIKRGSGRNESFSSISNTAYLDRYYRDRYGSLIAIGLFIPFEDAWRAVKEFLETDGALPKSIEWIAGRDLPPDAFPDTSPLVQRNYLSRVVLEYRPGPS
;
A
#
# COMPACT_ATOMS: atom_id res chain seq x y z
N MET A 1 -7.08 -1.00 -20.40
CA MET A 1 -6.69 -1.09 -18.98
C MET A 1 -7.88 -1.54 -18.15
N HIS A 2 -7.72 -2.62 -17.38
CA HIS A 2 -8.75 -3.17 -16.49
C HIS A 2 -8.47 -2.72 -15.06
N LYS A 3 -9.40 -1.95 -14.47
CA LYS A 3 -9.29 -1.37 -13.13
C LYS A 3 -9.99 -2.27 -12.10
N ILE A 4 -9.28 -2.65 -11.04
CA ILE A 4 -9.78 -3.53 -9.97
C ILE A 4 -9.64 -2.82 -8.64
N THR A 5 -10.70 -2.87 -7.84
CA THR A 5 -10.76 -2.34 -6.49
C THR A 5 -10.80 -3.48 -5.47
N ARG A 6 -9.92 -3.41 -4.47
CA ARG A 6 -9.93 -4.26 -3.28
C ARG A 6 -9.89 -3.34 -2.06
N PHE A 7 -10.99 -2.68 -1.80
CA PHE A 7 -11.11 -1.66 -0.79
C PHE A 7 -12.49 -1.75 -0.16
N ASP A 8 -12.60 -2.38 1.01
CA ASP A 8 -13.80 -2.45 1.87
C ASP A 8 -15.10 -2.75 1.11
N GLY A 9 -15.09 -3.75 0.24
CA GLY A 9 -16.26 -4.12 -0.54
C GLY A 9 -16.71 -3.11 -1.61
N LEU A 10 -15.95 -2.05 -1.84
CA LEU A 10 -16.23 -1.09 -2.91
C LEU A 10 -16.20 -1.76 -4.28
N PRO A 11 -17.07 -1.36 -5.21
CA PRO A 11 -17.16 -2.00 -6.52
C PRO A 11 -15.95 -1.72 -7.41
N SER A 12 -15.65 -2.66 -8.33
CA SER A 12 -14.86 -2.38 -9.52
C SER A 12 -15.75 -1.80 -10.63
N PRO A 13 -15.24 -0.95 -11.53
CA PRO A 13 -13.87 -0.41 -11.58
C PRO A 13 -13.55 0.55 -10.43
N TRP A 14 -12.39 1.24 -10.49
CA TRP A 14 -12.00 2.17 -9.41
C TRP A 14 -13.12 3.13 -9.05
N PRO A 15 -13.34 3.35 -7.74
CA PRO A 15 -14.38 4.24 -7.27
C PRO A 15 -14.03 5.71 -7.57
N GLU A 16 -15.03 6.56 -7.62
CA GLU A 16 -14.79 8.00 -7.63
C GLU A 16 -14.06 8.44 -6.34
N PRO A 17 -13.16 9.42 -6.40
CA PRO A 17 -12.41 9.88 -5.22
C PRO A 17 -13.28 10.16 -4.00
N LYS A 18 -14.45 10.79 -4.17
CA LYS A 18 -15.40 11.08 -3.09
C LYS A 18 -15.87 9.84 -2.29
N MET A 19 -15.80 8.65 -2.88
CA MET A 19 -16.17 7.41 -2.18
C MET A 19 -15.05 6.92 -1.26
N LEU A 20 -13.78 7.25 -1.58
CA LEU A 20 -12.62 6.89 -0.78
C LEU A 20 -12.27 7.95 0.27
N GLU A 21 -12.56 9.22 0.01
CA GLU A 21 -12.23 10.35 0.90
C GLU A 21 -12.58 10.10 2.38
N PRO A 22 -13.78 9.55 2.73
CA PRO A 22 -14.14 9.29 4.13
C PRO A 22 -13.21 8.32 4.86
N TYR A 23 -12.50 7.44 4.14
CA TYR A 23 -11.55 6.50 4.73
C TYR A 23 -10.25 7.18 5.17
N PHE A 24 -9.96 8.35 4.63
CA PHE A 24 -8.74 9.11 4.94
C PHE A 24 -9.03 10.34 5.80
N LEU A 25 -10.10 11.08 5.51
CA LEU A 25 -10.40 12.37 6.14
C LEU A 25 -11.58 12.29 7.13
N GLY A 26 -12.40 11.24 7.07
CA GLY A 26 -13.54 11.04 7.95
C GLY A 26 -13.22 10.19 9.18
N GLU A 27 -14.22 10.04 10.07
CA GLU A 27 -14.10 9.19 11.25
C GLU A 27 -13.83 7.72 10.90
N LYS A 28 -14.34 7.22 9.78
CA LYS A 28 -14.05 5.86 9.28
C LYS A 28 -12.57 5.65 9.02
N GLY A 29 -11.89 6.62 8.42
CA GLY A 29 -10.46 6.56 8.15
C GLY A 29 -9.61 6.39 9.39
N ARG A 30 -9.99 7.00 10.48
CA ARG A 30 -9.29 6.87 11.77
C ARG A 30 -9.37 5.46 12.35
N ARG A 31 -10.31 4.65 11.93
CA ARG A 31 -10.42 3.25 12.38
C ARG A 31 -9.56 2.32 11.52
N TRP A 32 -9.44 2.59 10.21
CA TRP A 32 -8.75 1.78 9.21
C TRP A 32 -8.94 0.27 9.44
N VAL A 33 -10.18 -0.11 9.74
CA VAL A 33 -10.62 -1.49 9.88
C VAL A 33 -11.82 -1.65 8.97
N PHE A 34 -11.66 -2.50 7.97
CA PHE A 34 -12.66 -2.73 6.94
C PHE A 34 -13.61 -3.87 7.32
N GLU A 35 -14.74 -4.00 6.61
CA GLU A 35 -15.79 -4.98 6.90
C GLU A 35 -15.29 -6.43 7.04
N LYS A 36 -14.19 -6.78 6.34
CA LYS A 36 -13.57 -8.10 6.45
C LYS A 36 -12.48 -8.16 7.53
N ASP A 37 -12.50 -7.24 8.46
CA ASP A 37 -11.52 -7.15 9.54
C ASP A 37 -10.09 -7.16 8.99
N THR A 38 -9.81 -6.31 7.99
CA THR A 38 -8.49 -6.14 7.37
C THR A 38 -8.03 -4.70 7.48
N ASP A 39 -6.72 -4.52 7.61
CA ASP A 39 -6.01 -3.23 7.58
C ASP A 39 -5.40 -2.91 6.21
N GLN A 40 -5.78 -3.67 5.18
CA GLN A 40 -5.18 -3.61 3.86
C GLN A 40 -6.21 -3.30 2.77
N ALA A 41 -5.78 -2.54 1.78
CA ALA A 41 -6.55 -2.24 0.59
C ALA A 41 -5.64 -2.23 -0.66
N ALA A 42 -6.23 -2.33 -1.85
CA ALA A 42 -5.49 -2.19 -3.09
C ALA A 42 -6.34 -1.62 -4.22
N LEU A 43 -5.70 -0.85 -5.08
CA LEU A 43 -6.19 -0.42 -6.38
C LEU A 43 -5.25 -1.00 -7.44
N VAL A 44 -5.78 -1.75 -8.40
CA VAL A 44 -4.98 -2.45 -9.40
C VAL A 44 -5.38 -1.99 -10.80
N ALA A 45 -4.41 -1.79 -11.67
CA ALA A 45 -4.60 -1.54 -13.11
C ALA A 45 -3.89 -2.64 -13.91
N GLU A 46 -4.64 -3.50 -14.57
CA GLU A 46 -4.10 -4.50 -15.48
C GLU A 46 -4.08 -3.96 -16.93
N GLY A 47 -2.96 -4.13 -17.62
CA GLY A 47 -2.77 -3.61 -18.97
C GLY A 47 -2.66 -2.08 -18.99
N ALA A 48 -1.95 -1.48 -18.06
CA ALA A 48 -1.64 -0.06 -18.05
C ALA A 48 -0.73 0.33 -19.24
N GLU A 49 -0.56 1.64 -19.44
CA GLU A 49 0.34 2.19 -20.47
C GLU A 49 0.05 1.70 -21.90
N GLY A 50 -1.23 1.44 -22.23
CA GLY A 50 -1.63 1.00 -23.57
C GLY A 50 -1.32 -0.47 -23.87
N THR A 51 -1.01 -1.28 -22.84
CA THR A 51 -0.63 -2.69 -23.00
C THR A 51 -1.77 -3.67 -22.72
N GLU A 52 -3.01 -3.21 -22.63
CA GLU A 52 -4.19 -4.05 -22.38
C GLU A 52 -4.41 -5.16 -23.40
N HIS A 53 -3.93 -4.98 -24.62
CA HIS A 53 -4.02 -5.95 -25.72
C HIS A 53 -2.97 -7.08 -25.59
N LEU A 54 -1.99 -6.95 -24.70
CA LEU A 54 -0.93 -7.93 -24.51
C LEU A 54 -1.34 -8.99 -23.48
N GLY A 55 -0.97 -10.23 -23.74
CA GLY A 55 -1.08 -11.33 -22.79
C GLY A 55 -0.14 -11.16 -21.57
N ARG A 56 -0.44 -11.90 -20.50
CA ARG A 56 0.36 -11.83 -19.25
C ARG A 56 1.87 -12.06 -19.46
N ASN A 57 2.26 -12.86 -20.45
CA ASN A 57 3.66 -13.18 -20.72
C ASN A 57 4.25 -12.40 -21.90
N GLU A 58 3.51 -11.44 -22.45
CA GLU A 58 3.85 -10.71 -23.66
C GLU A 58 4.26 -9.26 -23.41
N GLY A 59 4.65 -8.95 -22.17
CA GLY A 59 5.11 -7.61 -21.81
C GLY A 59 4.01 -6.68 -21.30
N ARG A 60 2.83 -7.21 -20.94
CA ARG A 60 1.75 -6.44 -20.30
C ARG A 60 2.28 -5.72 -19.06
N VAL A 61 1.92 -4.47 -18.91
CA VAL A 61 2.22 -3.67 -17.71
C VAL A 61 1.02 -3.69 -16.77
N ASP A 62 1.25 -4.14 -15.56
CA ASP A 62 0.27 -4.04 -14.48
C ASP A 62 0.79 -3.10 -13.39
N ILE A 63 -0.11 -2.35 -12.77
CA ILE A 63 0.19 -1.45 -11.66
C ILE A 63 -0.63 -1.90 -10.45
N ASP A 64 0.06 -2.15 -9.34
CA ASP A 64 -0.55 -2.40 -8.05
C ASP A 64 -0.28 -1.19 -7.14
N PHE A 65 -1.34 -0.58 -6.62
CA PHE A 65 -1.26 0.42 -5.57
C PHE A 65 -1.85 -0.15 -4.29
N PHE A 66 -0.96 -0.53 -3.39
CA PHE A 66 -1.28 -1.24 -2.16
C PHE A 66 -1.20 -0.31 -0.97
N LEU A 67 -2.14 -0.47 -0.03
CA LEU A 67 -2.28 0.38 1.14
C LEU A 67 -2.36 -0.50 2.39
N VAL A 68 -1.61 -0.12 3.43
CA VAL A 68 -1.75 -0.68 4.77
C VAL A 68 -1.91 0.49 5.74
N GLY A 69 -2.95 0.46 6.56
CA GLY A 69 -3.22 1.57 7.46
C GLY A 69 -3.31 1.16 8.92
N HIS A 70 -3.01 2.13 9.78
CA HIS A 70 -3.21 2.01 11.21
C HIS A 70 -3.65 3.36 11.79
N PRO A 71 -4.70 3.41 12.64
CA PRO A 71 -5.28 4.67 13.11
C PRO A 71 -4.31 5.64 13.77
N SER A 72 -3.26 5.10 14.43
CA SER A 72 -2.31 5.91 15.21
C SER A 72 -1.09 6.39 14.42
N ILE A 73 -0.79 5.80 13.25
CA ILE A 73 0.44 6.10 12.50
C ILE A 73 0.19 6.49 11.05
N GLY A 74 -1.04 6.37 10.55
CA GLY A 74 -1.39 6.72 9.19
C GLY A 74 -1.41 5.55 8.22
N VAL A 75 -1.02 5.77 6.99
CA VAL A 75 -1.11 4.79 5.90
C VAL A 75 0.25 4.63 5.21
N GLN A 76 0.67 3.39 5.04
CA GLN A 76 1.79 3.02 4.18
C GLN A 76 1.25 2.74 2.79
N LEU A 77 1.85 3.34 1.77
CA LEU A 77 1.51 3.15 0.37
C LEU A 77 2.66 2.44 -0.35
N THR A 78 2.31 1.47 -1.20
CA THR A 78 3.27 0.85 -2.12
C THR A 78 2.74 0.95 -3.55
N HIS A 79 3.49 1.58 -4.43
CA HIS A 79 3.25 1.59 -5.87
C HIS A 79 4.18 0.59 -6.54
N ARG A 80 3.64 -0.41 -7.23
CA ARG A 80 4.40 -1.39 -8.00
C ARG A 80 4.01 -1.34 -9.46
N ARG A 81 5.01 -1.20 -10.31
CA ARG A 81 4.88 -1.33 -11.76
C ARG A 81 5.52 -2.64 -12.18
N ILE A 82 4.72 -3.54 -12.72
CA ILE A 82 5.10 -4.92 -13.03
C ILE A 82 5.04 -5.10 -14.55
N LYS A 83 6.20 -5.25 -15.20
CA LYS A 83 6.23 -5.63 -16.61
C LYS A 83 6.25 -7.14 -16.72
N ARG A 84 5.10 -7.71 -16.98
CA ARG A 84 4.91 -9.17 -17.09
C ARG A 84 5.81 -9.77 -18.16
N GLY A 85 6.36 -10.96 -17.91
CA GLY A 85 7.24 -11.67 -18.85
C GLY A 85 8.70 -11.17 -18.91
N SER A 86 9.00 -10.02 -18.31
CA SER A 86 10.37 -9.45 -18.34
C SER A 86 11.15 -9.63 -17.04
N GLY A 87 10.48 -10.00 -15.95
CA GLY A 87 11.05 -10.00 -14.59
C GLY A 87 11.39 -8.62 -14.05
N ARG A 88 11.10 -7.55 -14.79
CA ARG A 88 11.38 -6.17 -14.36
C ARG A 88 10.19 -5.62 -13.57
N ASN A 89 10.41 -5.42 -12.29
CA ASN A 89 9.44 -4.81 -11.40
C ASN A 89 10.08 -3.57 -10.77
N GLU A 90 9.33 -2.47 -10.79
CA GLU A 90 9.67 -1.25 -10.08
C GLU A 90 8.73 -1.14 -8.88
N SER A 91 9.27 -0.85 -7.72
CA SER A 91 8.49 -0.68 -6.49
C SER A 91 8.93 0.58 -5.78
N PHE A 92 7.95 1.32 -5.28
CA PHE A 92 8.14 2.54 -4.49
C PHE A 92 7.27 2.45 -3.25
N SER A 93 7.82 2.79 -2.09
CA SER A 93 7.09 2.91 -0.84
C SER A 93 7.02 4.36 -0.40
N SER A 94 5.88 4.78 0.15
CA SER A 94 5.80 6.07 0.84
C SER A 94 6.83 6.14 1.96
N ILE A 95 7.34 7.35 2.24
CA ILE A 95 8.31 7.57 3.31
C ILE A 95 7.96 8.83 4.08
N SER A 96 7.99 8.75 5.41
CA SER A 96 7.82 9.91 6.29
C SER A 96 9.06 10.19 7.11
N ASN A 97 9.73 9.16 7.63
CA ASN A 97 10.87 9.34 8.51
C ASN A 97 11.82 8.14 8.48
N THR A 98 13.01 8.34 7.91
CA THR A 98 14.05 7.30 7.82
C THR A 98 14.56 6.83 9.18
N ALA A 99 14.45 7.65 10.24
CA ALA A 99 14.89 7.27 11.59
C ALA A 99 14.02 6.18 12.23
N TYR A 100 12.87 5.86 11.66
CA TYR A 100 11.95 4.83 12.14
C TYR A 100 11.85 3.61 11.20
N LEU A 101 12.80 3.41 10.32
CA LEU A 101 12.84 2.24 9.44
C LEU A 101 13.24 0.94 10.16
N ASP A 102 13.71 1.02 11.40
CA ASP A 102 14.06 -0.12 12.26
C ASP A 102 13.02 -0.43 13.34
N ARG A 103 11.85 0.22 13.29
CA ARG A 103 10.69 0.00 14.17
C ARG A 103 9.51 -0.46 13.36
N TYR A 104 8.71 -1.41 13.88
CA TYR A 104 7.74 -2.11 13.06
C TYR A 104 6.32 -2.01 13.61
N TYR A 105 5.38 -1.92 12.67
CA TYR A 105 4.01 -2.31 12.80
C TYR A 105 3.86 -3.76 12.35
N ARG A 106 3.16 -4.58 13.15
CA ARG A 106 2.75 -5.92 12.74
C ARG A 106 1.32 -5.87 12.26
N ASP A 107 1.13 -6.14 10.96
CA ASP A 107 -0.19 -6.16 10.34
C ASP A 107 -1.02 -7.38 10.77
N ARG A 108 -2.27 -7.42 10.32
CA ARG A 108 -3.19 -8.54 10.58
C ARG A 108 -2.62 -9.91 10.18
N TYR A 109 -1.87 -9.97 9.12
CA TYR A 109 -1.31 -11.21 8.59
C TYR A 109 0.04 -11.58 9.21
N GLY A 110 0.49 -10.80 10.17
CA GLY A 110 1.76 -11.01 10.86
C GLY A 110 2.97 -10.43 10.13
N SER A 111 2.77 -9.70 9.02
CA SER A 111 3.87 -9.05 8.32
C SER A 111 4.39 -7.86 9.11
N LEU A 112 5.70 -7.67 9.08
CA LEU A 112 6.35 -6.52 9.71
C LEU A 112 6.59 -5.43 8.67
N ILE A 113 6.14 -4.23 8.97
CA ILE A 113 6.26 -3.05 8.11
C ILE A 113 6.92 -1.93 8.90
N ALA A 114 8.01 -1.38 8.37
CA ALA A 114 8.71 -0.29 9.03
C ALA A 114 7.80 0.95 9.21
N ILE A 115 7.74 1.48 10.43
CA ILE A 115 6.86 2.62 10.77
C ILE A 115 7.25 3.87 9.99
N GLY A 116 8.53 4.06 9.67
CA GLY A 116 9.00 5.18 8.86
C GLY A 116 8.40 5.27 7.45
N LEU A 117 7.71 4.21 6.99
CA LEU A 117 7.00 4.18 5.70
C LEU A 117 5.55 4.67 5.77
N PHE A 118 5.01 4.85 6.98
CA PHE A 118 3.65 5.36 7.17
C PHE A 118 3.64 6.88 7.09
N ILE A 119 2.71 7.42 6.33
CA ILE A 119 2.49 8.87 6.15
C ILE A 119 1.14 9.27 6.75
N PRO A 120 0.93 10.55 7.11
CA PRO A 120 -0.36 11.04 7.59
C PRO A 120 -1.49 10.71 6.62
N PHE A 121 -2.70 10.57 7.17
CA PHE A 121 -3.89 10.24 6.36
C PHE A 121 -4.16 11.26 5.25
N GLU A 122 -3.95 12.54 5.52
CA GLU A 122 -4.14 13.62 4.55
C GLU A 122 -3.15 13.52 3.38
N ASP A 123 -1.92 13.13 3.66
CA ASP A 123 -0.88 12.92 2.64
C ASP A 123 -1.19 11.68 1.81
N ALA A 124 -1.60 10.60 2.47
CA ALA A 124 -2.04 9.39 1.80
C ALA A 124 -3.25 9.65 0.90
N TRP A 125 -4.21 10.47 1.35
CA TRP A 125 -5.36 10.86 0.54
C TRP A 125 -4.95 11.62 -0.72
N ARG A 126 -4.03 12.59 -0.60
CA ARG A 126 -3.53 13.32 -1.78
C ARG A 126 -2.93 12.37 -2.81
N ALA A 127 -2.12 11.41 -2.36
CA ALA A 127 -1.51 10.43 -3.25
C ALA A 127 -2.54 9.48 -3.88
N VAL A 128 -3.51 8.98 -3.12
CA VAL A 128 -4.58 8.11 -3.62
C VAL A 128 -5.43 8.84 -4.66
N LYS A 129 -5.80 10.08 -4.39
CA LYS A 129 -6.58 10.90 -5.31
C LYS A 129 -5.81 11.12 -6.63
N GLU A 130 -4.54 11.52 -6.54
CA GLU A 130 -3.67 11.70 -7.71
C GLU A 130 -3.52 10.40 -8.52
N PHE A 131 -3.33 9.26 -7.86
CA PHE A 131 -3.28 7.95 -8.50
C PHE A 131 -4.53 7.64 -9.33
N LEU A 132 -5.71 7.92 -8.78
CA LEU A 132 -6.98 7.73 -9.49
C LEU A 132 -7.13 8.68 -10.68
N GLU A 133 -6.74 9.94 -10.52
CA GLU A 133 -6.86 11.00 -11.54
C GLU A 133 -5.83 10.84 -12.67
N THR A 134 -4.72 10.15 -12.42
CA THR A 134 -3.65 9.93 -13.40
C THR A 134 -3.60 8.51 -13.95
N ASP A 135 -4.70 7.75 -13.83
CA ASP A 135 -4.82 6.38 -14.34
C ASP A 135 -3.71 5.43 -13.85
N GLY A 136 -3.30 5.61 -12.59
CA GLY A 136 -2.34 4.71 -11.95
C GLY A 136 -0.88 5.15 -12.02
N ALA A 137 -0.57 6.36 -12.49
CA ALA A 137 0.80 6.87 -12.44
C ALA A 137 1.29 7.01 -10.99
N LEU A 138 2.61 6.95 -10.80
CA LEU A 138 3.22 7.20 -9.49
C LEU A 138 2.90 8.62 -9.02
N PRO A 139 2.19 8.81 -7.91
CA PRO A 139 1.84 10.12 -7.40
C PRO A 139 3.08 10.96 -7.07
N LYS A 140 2.99 12.26 -7.32
CA LYS A 140 4.07 13.23 -7.06
C LYS A 140 3.82 14.06 -5.80
N SER A 141 2.64 13.93 -5.19
CA SER A 141 2.20 14.70 -4.03
C SER A 141 2.83 14.30 -2.71
N ILE A 142 3.59 13.19 -2.68
CA ILE A 142 4.30 12.69 -1.50
C ILE A 142 5.72 12.26 -1.86
N GLU A 143 6.54 12.02 -0.84
CA GLU A 143 7.88 11.45 -1.01
C GLU A 143 7.81 9.93 -1.12
N TRP A 144 8.64 9.37 -1.99
CA TRP A 144 8.77 7.96 -2.25
C TRP A 144 10.22 7.49 -2.08
N ILE A 145 10.39 6.29 -1.56
CA ILE A 145 11.67 5.58 -1.58
C ILE A 145 11.56 4.39 -2.54
N ALA A 146 12.50 4.28 -3.46
CA ALA A 146 12.52 3.13 -4.37
C ALA A 146 12.85 1.83 -3.61
N GLY A 147 12.23 0.72 -3.99
CA GLY A 147 12.42 -0.55 -3.31
C GLY A 147 13.89 -1.01 -3.23
N ARG A 148 14.70 -0.66 -4.26
CA ARG A 148 16.15 -0.92 -4.27
C ARG A 148 16.95 -0.11 -3.26
N ASP A 149 16.41 1.03 -2.81
CA ASP A 149 17.06 1.97 -1.90
C ASP A 149 16.58 1.77 -0.44
N LEU A 150 15.59 0.89 -0.24
CA LEU A 150 15.11 0.51 1.08
C LEU A 150 16.15 -0.36 1.81
N PRO A 151 16.33 -0.19 3.12
CA PRO A 151 17.06 -1.16 3.93
C PRO A 151 16.46 -2.56 3.75
N PRO A 152 17.30 -3.62 3.72
CA PRO A 152 16.84 -5.00 3.54
C PRO A 152 15.79 -5.44 4.58
N ASP A 153 15.80 -4.80 5.74
CA ASP A 153 14.91 -5.09 6.86
C ASP A 153 13.71 -4.13 6.97
N ALA A 154 13.48 -3.25 5.99
CA ALA A 154 12.26 -2.42 5.99
C ALA A 154 10.97 -3.26 5.88
N PHE A 155 11.05 -4.42 5.25
CA PHE A 155 10.03 -5.46 5.19
C PHE A 155 10.69 -6.81 5.52
N PRO A 156 10.88 -7.15 6.81
CA PRO A 156 11.51 -8.41 7.17
C PRO A 156 10.76 -9.61 6.62
N ASP A 157 11.50 -10.65 6.29
CA ASP A 157 10.92 -11.94 5.86
C ASP A 157 9.86 -12.41 6.87
N THR A 158 8.74 -12.89 6.35
CA THR A 158 7.61 -13.37 7.16
C THR A 158 7.86 -14.72 7.83
N SER A 159 8.99 -15.38 7.56
CA SER A 159 9.30 -16.63 8.22
C SER A 159 9.43 -16.46 9.73
N PRO A 160 8.82 -17.33 10.57
CA PRO A 160 8.83 -17.18 12.03
C PRO A 160 10.24 -17.14 12.63
N LEU A 161 11.22 -17.78 11.99
CA LEU A 161 12.61 -17.79 12.45
C LEU A 161 13.27 -16.42 12.28
N VAL A 162 13.03 -15.77 11.13
CA VAL A 162 13.57 -14.44 10.85
C VAL A 162 12.87 -13.39 11.69
N GLN A 163 11.54 -13.44 11.77
CA GLN A 163 10.76 -12.46 12.54
C GLN A 163 11.13 -12.40 14.02
N ARG A 164 11.56 -13.51 14.63
CA ARG A 164 12.01 -13.51 16.03
C ARG A 164 13.08 -12.46 16.33
N ASN A 165 13.95 -12.16 15.35
CA ASN A 165 15.01 -11.16 15.50
C ASN A 165 14.50 -9.72 15.57
N TYR A 166 13.25 -9.50 15.15
CA TYR A 166 12.62 -8.18 15.09
C TYR A 166 11.55 -7.94 16.15
N LEU A 167 11.19 -8.96 16.96
CA LEU A 167 10.10 -8.86 17.93
C LEU A 167 10.28 -7.71 18.93
N SER A 168 11.51 -7.46 19.38
CA SER A 168 11.82 -6.34 20.28
C SER A 168 11.66 -4.95 19.66
N ARG A 169 11.56 -4.89 18.33
CA ARG A 169 11.38 -3.64 17.56
C ARG A 169 9.94 -3.43 17.11
N VAL A 170 9.03 -4.39 17.39
CA VAL A 170 7.59 -4.22 17.14
C VAL A 170 7.04 -3.29 18.20
N VAL A 171 6.53 -2.15 17.77
CA VAL A 171 5.99 -1.10 18.65
C VAL A 171 4.47 -0.95 18.52
N LEU A 172 3.90 -1.45 17.44
CA LEU A 172 2.46 -1.46 17.20
C LEU A 172 2.04 -2.81 16.60
N GLU A 173 0.85 -3.27 16.97
CA GLU A 173 0.24 -4.47 16.41
C GLU A 173 -1.19 -4.18 15.96
N TYR A 174 -1.61 -4.87 14.90
CA TYR A 174 -3.00 -4.89 14.50
C TYR A 174 -3.87 -5.32 15.69
N ARG A 175 -4.94 -4.59 15.91
CA ARG A 175 -5.99 -4.97 16.87
C ARG A 175 -7.32 -4.98 16.14
N PRO A 176 -8.04 -6.12 16.16
CA PRO A 176 -9.38 -6.16 15.61
C PRO A 176 -10.24 -5.09 16.27
N GLY A 177 -11.10 -4.44 15.47
CA GLY A 177 -12.06 -3.49 16.00
C GLY A 177 -12.97 -4.15 17.04
N PRO A 178 -13.63 -3.39 17.92
CA PRO A 178 -14.65 -3.93 18.79
C PRO A 178 -15.75 -4.54 17.91
N SER A 179 -16.02 -5.82 18.13
CA SER A 179 -17.12 -6.59 17.52
C SER A 179 -18.47 -6.01 17.88
#